data_7294e25cd6b6720174a60dc7784f88d7
#
_entry.id   7294e25cd6b6720174a60dc7784f88d7
#
_cell.length_a   1.000
_cell.length_b   1.000
_cell.length_c   1.000
_cell.angle_alpha   90.00
_cell.angle_beta   90.00
_cell.angle_gamma   90.00
#
_symmetry.space_group_name_H-M   'P 1'
#
loop_
_entity.id
_entity.type
_entity.pdbx_description
1 polymer ?
#
loop_
_entity_poly.entity_id
_entity_poly.type
_entity_poly.pdbx_seq_one_letter_code
_entity_poly.pdbx_strand_id
1 'polypeptide(L)'
;VKQGLGASVLAVSGLALLPLSVAQAQEQQSARFNFALTAKPLPQALSDFSRVTGISVIYTDEAPYGLSAPAVSGQMSATQALQRLLGSTGFTFRQIDARTLALEPVPTEGALNLGATTISGVGQTEDSTSYQPPPTSSVMRSRALLLETPQTVNVVPAQVLRDQTPRNLDDALANVSGITQANTLASTQDAVMLRGFGDNRNGSIMRDGMPVVQGRALNSTAERVEVLKGPSSLLYGIQDPGGVVNIVSKKPQLLQSTSLTVRGSTFGNGKNGSGGNLDTTGPIGDSGLAYRLIVDHEDEDYWRNFGTHRESLVAPSLAWYGDTTQLLFAYEHREFLSPFDRGTAIDKSNHPLDIPATRRLDEPFNNMEGRSDLYRFEADHDLNDDWKAHFGYSWNRETYDASQVRVSAVNTNGTLTRKMDGTQGAITTDRFATASLEGKVSVLGMQHDLVFGLDDEYRKIYRADLIRQDSRSTFNYNNPVYGNEVAGTNVSAADSAQTDLLRSDSLFFQDAIHLTDQWIFVAGARYQMYDQYAGKGVPFKANTDGNGQAWVPRAGLVYRYTDELSFYGSYTESFKPNSTIAALADGSTLTGDLTPEESKSWDLGAKLDIP
;
A
#
# COMPACT_ATOMS: atom_id res chain seq x y z
N VAL A 1 -34.09 9.99 -18.39
CA VAL A 1 -33.82 10.84 -19.58
C VAL A 1 -32.42 10.48 -20.04
N LYS A 2 -32.37 9.73 -21.16
CA LYS A 2 -31.11 9.34 -21.80
C LYS A 2 -30.43 10.57 -22.39
N GLN A 3 -29.20 10.83 -22.01
CA GLN A 3 -28.25 11.59 -22.84
C GLN A 3 -27.00 10.74 -23.01
N GLY A 4 -26.75 10.33 -24.26
CA GLY A 4 -25.61 9.56 -24.65
C GLY A 4 -24.35 10.41 -24.67
N LEU A 5 -23.28 9.93 -24.09
CA LEU A 5 -21.92 10.42 -24.33
C LEU A 5 -21.35 9.70 -25.54
N GLY A 6 -21.12 10.45 -26.62
CA GLY A 6 -20.47 9.98 -27.81
C GLY A 6 -18.98 9.74 -27.56
N ALA A 7 -18.53 8.54 -27.81
CA ALA A 7 -17.12 8.19 -27.84
C ALA A 7 -16.48 8.77 -29.11
N SER A 8 -15.58 9.75 -28.95
CA SER A 8 -14.68 10.16 -30.04
C SER A 8 -13.47 9.23 -30.08
N VAL A 9 -13.47 8.36 -31.06
CA VAL A 9 -12.32 7.51 -31.41
C VAL A 9 -11.30 8.41 -32.12
N LEU A 10 -10.18 8.73 -31.44
CA LEU A 10 -8.99 9.27 -32.09
C LEU A 10 -8.18 8.11 -32.67
N ALA A 11 -8.23 7.98 -33.99
CA ALA A 11 -7.34 7.10 -34.74
C ALA A 11 -5.92 7.65 -34.68
N VAL A 12 -5.03 6.97 -33.96
CA VAL A 12 -3.58 7.21 -34.01
C VAL A 12 -3.02 6.40 -35.17
N SER A 13 -2.72 7.09 -36.25
CA SER A 13 -2.01 6.57 -37.42
C SER A 13 -0.59 6.20 -37.04
N GLY A 14 -0.12 5.03 -37.50
CA GLY A 14 1.14 4.41 -37.18
C GLY A 14 2.37 5.32 -37.33
N LEU A 15 3.19 5.32 -36.30
CA LEU A 15 4.62 5.66 -36.38
C LEU A 15 5.42 4.37 -36.27
N ALA A 16 6.15 4.06 -37.35
CA ALA A 16 7.10 2.97 -37.38
C ALA A 16 8.21 3.21 -36.36
N LEU A 17 8.30 2.39 -35.32
CA LEU A 17 9.40 2.35 -34.38
C LEU A 17 10.64 1.74 -35.05
N LEU A 18 11.63 2.55 -35.32
CA LEU A 18 12.97 2.09 -35.68
C LEU A 18 13.73 1.67 -34.40
N PRO A 19 14.36 0.49 -34.37
CA PRO A 19 15.20 0.09 -33.23
C PRO A 19 16.60 0.67 -33.42
N LEU A 20 16.86 1.86 -32.84
CA LEU A 20 18.15 2.54 -33.01
C LEU A 20 18.90 2.90 -31.71
N SER A 21 18.44 2.45 -30.53
CA SER A 21 19.06 2.87 -29.26
C SER A 21 19.88 1.79 -28.52
N VAL A 22 19.77 0.52 -28.86
CA VAL A 22 20.51 -0.53 -28.12
C VAL A 22 21.91 -0.76 -28.68
N ALA A 23 22.17 -0.47 -29.97
CA ALA A 23 23.46 -0.66 -30.58
C ALA A 23 24.51 0.38 -30.16
N GLN A 24 24.13 1.61 -29.81
CA GLN A 24 25.08 2.67 -29.43
C GLN A 24 25.63 2.54 -28.00
N ALA A 25 24.92 1.94 -27.06
CA ALA A 25 25.41 1.76 -25.69
C ALA A 25 26.51 0.68 -25.59
N GLN A 26 26.45 -0.34 -26.43
CA GLN A 26 27.42 -1.44 -26.44
C GLN A 26 28.71 -1.06 -27.22
N GLU A 27 28.63 -0.14 -28.17
CA GLU A 27 29.83 0.37 -28.90
C GLU A 27 30.68 1.33 -28.06
N GLN A 28 30.08 2.10 -27.14
CA GLN A 28 30.84 3.03 -26.29
C GLN A 28 31.66 2.35 -25.20
N GLN A 29 31.31 1.16 -24.74
CA GLN A 29 32.08 0.38 -23.77
C GLN A 29 33.36 -0.21 -24.39
N SER A 30 33.43 -0.39 -25.70
CA SER A 30 34.60 -0.86 -26.44
C SER A 30 35.46 0.27 -27.04
N ALA A 31 35.00 1.52 -27.01
CA ALA A 31 35.74 2.67 -27.51
C ALA A 31 37.02 2.92 -26.70
N ARG A 32 38.15 2.99 -27.36
CA ARG A 32 39.46 3.34 -26.76
C ARG A 32 39.78 4.80 -27.02
N PHE A 33 40.13 5.49 -25.94
CA PHE A 33 40.52 6.90 -25.96
C PHE A 33 42.02 7.04 -25.69
N ASN A 34 42.63 8.06 -26.26
CA ASN A 34 44.04 8.35 -26.01
C ASN A 34 44.14 9.41 -24.90
N PHE A 35 44.55 9.01 -23.73
CA PHE A 35 44.67 9.88 -22.56
C PHE A 35 46.10 10.42 -22.41
N ALA A 36 46.21 11.69 -22.05
CA ALA A 36 47.45 12.37 -21.69
C ALA A 36 47.21 13.33 -20.52
N LEU A 37 46.64 12.79 -19.42
CA LEU A 37 46.29 13.55 -18.24
C LEU A 37 47.46 13.59 -17.26
N THR A 38 47.88 14.78 -16.87
CA THR A 38 48.90 14.98 -15.82
C THR A 38 48.28 14.91 -14.45
N ALA A 39 49.07 14.59 -13.41
CA ALA A 39 48.62 14.64 -12.04
C ALA A 39 48.14 16.06 -11.67
N LYS A 40 46.93 16.19 -11.12
CA LYS A 40 46.27 17.45 -10.80
C LYS A 40 45.11 17.25 -9.81
N PRO A 41 44.52 18.33 -9.26
CA PRO A 41 43.34 18.21 -8.42
C PRO A 41 42.23 17.38 -9.10
N LEU A 42 41.60 16.49 -8.35
CA LEU A 42 40.62 15.52 -8.87
C LEU A 42 39.48 16.16 -9.69
N PRO A 43 38.86 17.29 -9.28
CA PRO A 43 37.82 17.93 -10.09
C PRO A 43 38.28 18.33 -11.49
N GLN A 44 39.52 18.82 -11.59
CA GLN A 44 40.11 19.20 -12.88
C GLN A 44 40.44 17.97 -13.75
N ALA A 45 40.93 16.89 -13.14
CA ALA A 45 41.21 15.64 -13.84
C ALA A 45 39.90 14.99 -14.37
N LEU A 46 38.80 15.04 -13.61
CA LEU A 46 37.47 14.57 -14.02
C LEU A 46 36.88 15.42 -15.17
N SER A 47 37.09 16.74 -15.13
CA SER A 47 36.69 17.63 -16.23
C SER A 47 37.45 17.30 -17.52
N ASP A 48 38.76 17.06 -17.43
CA ASP A 48 39.59 16.65 -18.59
C ASP A 48 39.19 15.27 -19.11
N PHE A 49 38.88 14.33 -18.23
CA PHE A 49 38.35 13.01 -18.59
C PHE A 49 37.02 13.13 -19.35
N SER A 50 36.08 13.94 -18.85
CA SER A 50 34.79 14.18 -19.50
C SER A 50 34.97 14.81 -20.90
N ARG A 51 35.92 15.71 -21.05
CA ARG A 51 36.23 16.34 -22.34
C ARG A 51 36.82 15.35 -23.37
N VAL A 52 37.65 14.39 -22.92
CA VAL A 52 38.25 13.38 -23.80
C VAL A 52 37.24 12.31 -24.19
N THR A 53 36.38 11.88 -23.27
CA THR A 53 35.48 10.73 -23.45
C THR A 53 34.07 11.12 -23.89
N GLY A 54 33.63 12.35 -23.63
CA GLY A 54 32.25 12.77 -23.79
C GLY A 54 31.29 12.20 -22.72
N ILE A 55 31.85 11.60 -21.64
CA ILE A 55 31.11 11.03 -20.54
C ILE A 55 31.11 12.02 -19.37
N SER A 56 29.95 12.38 -18.87
CA SER A 56 29.79 13.24 -17.69
C SER A 56 30.09 12.45 -16.42
N VAL A 57 30.85 13.05 -15.51
CA VAL A 57 31.05 12.51 -14.16
C VAL A 57 30.38 13.45 -13.18
N ILE A 58 29.36 12.95 -12.47
CA ILE A 58 28.63 13.68 -11.46
C ILE A 58 29.09 13.26 -10.07
N TYR A 59 29.16 14.22 -9.14
CA TYR A 59 29.53 14.01 -7.75
C TYR A 59 28.87 15.07 -6.88
N THR A 60 28.69 14.76 -5.59
CA THR A 60 28.17 15.71 -4.60
C THR A 60 29.23 16.79 -4.30
N ASP A 61 28.81 18.00 -3.98
CA ASP A 61 29.65 19.20 -3.86
C ASP A 61 30.89 19.09 -2.95
N GLU A 62 30.88 18.18 -1.99
CA GLU A 62 31.98 18.03 -1.02
C GLU A 62 33.00 16.93 -1.37
N ALA A 63 32.67 16.02 -2.28
CA ALA A 63 33.41 14.78 -2.45
C ALA A 63 34.83 14.89 -3.02
N PRO A 64 35.16 15.67 -4.10
CA PRO A 64 36.48 15.63 -4.71
C PRO A 64 37.42 16.80 -4.34
N TYR A 65 36.97 17.78 -3.57
CA TYR A 65 37.75 18.94 -3.21
C TYR A 65 38.88 18.59 -2.22
N GLY A 66 40.11 18.95 -2.56
CA GLY A 66 41.31 18.64 -1.77
C GLY A 66 42.02 17.34 -2.14
N LEU A 67 41.47 16.53 -3.03
CA LEU A 67 42.10 15.31 -3.54
C LEU A 67 42.85 15.54 -4.84
N SER A 68 43.93 14.77 -5.05
CA SER A 68 44.74 14.79 -6.28
C SER A 68 44.60 13.48 -7.04
N ALA A 69 44.34 13.56 -8.34
CA ALA A 69 44.33 12.43 -9.23
C ALA A 69 45.74 12.14 -9.78
N PRO A 70 46.14 10.87 -9.92
CA PRO A 70 47.38 10.49 -10.54
C PRO A 70 47.37 10.78 -12.06
N ALA A 71 48.55 10.83 -12.69
CA ALA A 71 48.66 10.98 -14.14
C ALA A 71 48.14 9.71 -14.83
N VAL A 72 47.37 9.88 -15.92
CA VAL A 72 46.85 8.78 -16.75
C VAL A 72 47.23 9.05 -18.20
N SER A 73 48.03 8.14 -18.80
CA SER A 73 48.46 8.24 -20.19
C SER A 73 48.33 6.90 -20.92
N GLY A 74 48.10 6.99 -22.23
CA GLY A 74 48.02 5.83 -23.13
C GLY A 74 46.60 5.57 -23.65
N GLN A 75 46.48 4.54 -24.46
CA GLN A 75 45.22 4.16 -25.12
C GLN A 75 44.46 3.13 -24.30
N MET A 76 43.29 3.50 -23.74
CA MET A 76 42.50 2.64 -22.87
C MET A 76 41.00 2.99 -22.94
N SER A 77 40.13 2.14 -22.37
CA SER A 77 38.72 2.44 -22.28
C SER A 77 38.44 3.56 -21.26
N ALA A 78 37.29 4.23 -21.36
CA ALA A 78 36.88 5.25 -20.41
C ALA A 78 36.82 4.69 -18.96
N THR A 79 36.31 3.49 -18.78
CA THR A 79 36.22 2.82 -17.48
C THR A 79 37.63 2.59 -16.87
N GLN A 80 38.59 2.10 -17.68
CA GLN A 80 39.95 1.89 -17.22
C GLN A 80 40.66 3.19 -16.85
N ALA A 81 40.45 4.26 -17.62
CA ALA A 81 41.01 5.57 -17.33
C ALA A 81 40.46 6.16 -16.02
N LEU A 82 39.15 6.06 -15.82
CA LEU A 82 38.50 6.56 -14.59
C LEU A 82 38.92 5.76 -13.35
N GLN A 83 39.02 4.44 -13.45
CA GLN A 83 39.56 3.61 -12.35
C GLN A 83 40.99 4.02 -11.96
N ARG A 84 41.87 4.36 -12.93
CA ARG A 84 43.21 4.83 -12.64
C ARG A 84 43.22 6.23 -12.01
N LEU A 85 42.35 7.14 -12.47
CA LEU A 85 42.20 8.48 -11.87
C LEU A 85 41.74 8.41 -10.42
N LEU A 86 40.90 7.43 -10.07
CA LEU A 86 40.31 7.28 -8.74
C LEU A 86 41.12 6.38 -7.79
N GLY A 87 42.09 5.62 -8.29
CA GLY A 87 42.78 4.53 -7.56
C GLY A 87 43.49 4.91 -6.25
N SER A 88 43.70 6.20 -5.96
CA SER A 88 44.30 6.69 -4.71
C SER A 88 43.42 7.71 -3.99
N THR A 89 42.18 7.87 -4.41
CA THR A 89 41.30 8.95 -3.95
C THR A 89 40.26 8.51 -2.93
N GLY A 90 40.07 7.20 -2.71
CA GLY A 90 39.01 6.66 -1.87
C GLY A 90 37.63 6.71 -2.51
N PHE A 91 37.56 6.96 -3.83
CA PHE A 91 36.31 6.94 -4.59
C PHE A 91 36.30 5.81 -5.62
N THR A 92 35.11 5.32 -5.90
CA THR A 92 34.74 4.45 -7.01
C THR A 92 33.68 5.16 -7.87
N PHE A 93 33.18 4.49 -8.90
CA PHE A 93 32.12 5.07 -9.71
C PHE A 93 31.06 4.02 -10.06
N ARG A 94 29.84 4.49 -10.25
CA ARG A 94 28.70 3.71 -10.74
C ARG A 94 28.16 4.33 -12.04
N GLN A 95 27.84 3.49 -13.01
CA GLN A 95 27.24 3.95 -14.25
C GLN A 95 25.74 4.20 -14.05
N ILE A 96 25.30 5.43 -14.34
CA ILE A 96 23.88 5.82 -14.27
C ILE A 96 23.22 5.59 -15.63
N ASP A 97 23.90 6.02 -16.71
CA ASP A 97 23.43 5.82 -18.08
C ASP A 97 24.63 5.69 -19.04
N ALA A 98 24.37 5.60 -20.36
CA ALA A 98 25.39 5.43 -21.38
C ALA A 98 26.46 6.56 -21.44
N ARG A 99 26.17 7.74 -20.84
CA ARG A 99 27.04 8.93 -20.89
C ARG A 99 27.23 9.60 -19.53
N THR A 100 26.75 8.98 -18.43
CA THR A 100 26.82 9.56 -17.08
C THR A 100 27.35 8.54 -16.10
N LEU A 101 28.37 8.90 -15.35
CA LEU A 101 28.95 8.14 -14.24
C LEU A 101 28.82 8.95 -12.95
N ALA A 102 28.42 8.31 -11.85
CA ALA A 102 28.44 8.90 -10.51
C ALA A 102 29.67 8.44 -9.73
N LEU A 103 30.32 9.36 -9.04
CA LEU A 103 31.36 9.04 -8.07
C LEU A 103 30.76 8.63 -6.74
N GLU A 104 31.29 7.55 -6.17
CA GLU A 104 30.89 7.01 -4.87
C GLU A 104 32.12 6.77 -4.00
N PRO A 105 32.09 7.00 -2.67
CA PRO A 105 33.19 6.64 -1.78
C PRO A 105 33.38 5.11 -1.77
N VAL A 106 34.63 4.65 -1.76
CA VAL A 106 34.94 3.22 -1.56
C VAL A 106 34.65 2.87 -0.10
N PRO A 107 33.83 1.84 0.19
CA PRO A 107 33.62 1.39 1.56
C PRO A 107 34.95 0.97 2.18
N THR A 108 35.39 1.61 3.25
CA THR A 108 36.57 1.20 4.02
C THR A 108 36.13 0.13 5.01
N GLU A 109 36.63 -1.09 4.86
CA GLU A 109 36.55 -2.11 5.90
C GLU A 109 37.20 -1.55 7.17
N GLY A 110 36.40 -1.32 8.22
CA GLY A 110 36.88 -0.82 9.51
C GLY A 110 36.35 0.55 9.95
N ALA A 111 35.41 1.16 9.25
CA ALA A 111 34.71 2.34 9.75
C ALA A 111 33.81 1.95 10.90
N LEU A 112 34.00 2.58 12.07
CA LEU A 112 33.05 2.61 13.16
C LEU A 112 31.63 2.79 12.58
N ASN A 113 30.76 1.84 12.89
CA ASN A 113 29.35 1.88 12.53
C ASN A 113 28.72 3.04 13.30
N LEU A 114 28.84 4.25 12.79
CA LEU A 114 27.94 5.33 13.15
C LEU A 114 26.59 4.85 12.66
N GLY A 115 25.70 4.52 13.60
CA GLY A 115 24.39 3.99 13.30
C GLY A 115 23.80 4.69 12.10
N ALA A 116 23.31 3.91 11.13
CA ALA A 116 22.83 4.42 9.87
C ALA A 116 21.92 5.62 10.13
N THR A 117 22.48 6.80 9.96
CA THR A 117 21.70 8.00 9.77
C THR A 117 21.00 7.75 8.46
N THR A 118 19.76 7.26 8.53
CA THR A 118 18.91 7.21 7.36
C THR A 118 18.67 8.67 7.00
N ILE A 119 19.57 9.24 6.22
CA ILE A 119 19.23 10.40 5.42
C ILE A 119 18.12 9.84 4.54
N SER A 120 16.88 10.18 4.87
CA SER A 120 15.78 10.09 3.92
C SER A 120 16.15 11.11 2.84
N GLY A 121 17.08 10.70 1.96
CA GLY A 121 17.59 11.54 0.88
C GLY A 121 16.40 11.90 0.02
N VAL A 122 16.19 13.19 -0.09
CA VAL A 122 15.29 13.79 -1.04
C VAL A 122 15.45 13.08 -2.38
N GLY A 123 14.45 12.27 -2.75
CA GLY A 123 14.43 11.60 -4.05
C GLY A 123 15.28 10.33 -4.20
N GLN A 124 15.71 9.66 -3.13
CA GLN A 124 16.14 8.28 -3.30
C GLN A 124 14.93 7.44 -3.73
N THR A 125 14.93 7.04 -5.00
CA THR A 125 14.29 5.81 -5.41
C THR A 125 14.87 4.73 -4.51
N GLU A 126 14.06 4.17 -3.57
CA GLU A 126 14.38 2.83 -3.07
C GLU A 126 14.74 2.01 -4.29
N ASP A 127 15.80 1.22 -4.24
CA ASP A 127 16.25 0.47 -5.42
C ASP A 127 15.07 -0.37 -5.89
N SER A 128 14.33 0.23 -6.81
CA SER A 128 13.05 -0.29 -7.25
C SER A 128 13.19 -1.60 -8.04
N THR A 129 14.40 -2.11 -8.19
CA THR A 129 14.76 -3.36 -8.86
C THR A 129 15.15 -4.47 -7.89
N SER A 130 15.24 -4.20 -6.60
CA SER A 130 15.58 -5.20 -5.60
C SER A 130 14.35 -6.01 -5.14
N TYR A 131 14.53 -7.31 -4.95
CA TYR A 131 13.59 -8.17 -4.24
C TYR A 131 13.78 -8.13 -2.72
N GLN A 132 14.88 -7.56 -2.24
CA GLN A 132 15.16 -7.40 -0.83
C GLN A 132 14.33 -6.23 -0.28
N PRO A 133 13.64 -6.41 0.85
CA PRO A 133 12.92 -5.31 1.49
C PRO A 133 13.90 -4.23 1.99
N PRO A 134 13.47 -2.97 2.08
CA PRO A 134 14.28 -1.94 2.71
C PRO A 134 14.56 -2.28 4.18
N PRO A 135 15.69 -1.82 4.74
CA PRO A 135 16.07 -2.15 6.13
C PRO A 135 15.13 -1.55 7.18
N THR A 136 14.32 -0.59 6.80
CA THR A 136 13.31 0.08 7.65
C THR A 136 11.92 -0.07 7.06
N SER A 137 10.88 0.09 7.88
CA SER A 137 9.49 0.04 7.46
C SER A 137 8.70 1.17 8.10
N SER A 138 7.86 1.83 7.30
CA SER A 138 6.97 2.89 7.79
C SER A 138 5.86 2.35 8.71
N VAL A 139 5.57 1.04 8.63
CA VAL A 139 4.52 0.39 9.44
C VAL A 139 4.82 0.38 10.95
N MET A 140 6.03 0.71 11.36
CA MET A 140 6.37 0.84 12.78
C MET A 140 6.20 2.27 13.34
N ARG A 141 5.86 3.24 12.51
CA ARG A 141 5.81 4.67 12.86
C ARG A 141 7.09 5.17 13.53
N SER A 142 8.23 4.55 13.20
CA SER A 142 9.55 4.88 13.70
C SER A 142 10.61 4.54 12.66
N ARG A 143 11.81 5.10 12.81
CA ARG A 143 12.97 4.82 11.95
C ARG A 143 13.74 3.56 12.35
N ALA A 144 13.20 2.76 13.29
CA ALA A 144 13.87 1.54 13.75
C ALA A 144 14.10 0.56 12.59
N LEU A 145 15.26 -0.09 12.61
CA LEU A 145 15.57 -1.15 11.67
C LEU A 145 14.62 -2.33 11.87
N LEU A 146 14.31 -3.04 10.79
CA LEU A 146 13.49 -4.27 10.89
C LEU A 146 14.10 -5.28 11.86
N LEU A 147 15.45 -5.39 11.91
CA LEU A 147 16.18 -6.25 12.85
C LEU A 147 16.03 -5.83 14.32
N GLU A 148 15.73 -4.54 14.57
CA GLU A 148 15.57 -3.97 15.92
C GLU A 148 14.11 -3.91 16.37
N THR A 149 13.20 -4.36 15.52
CA THR A 149 11.76 -4.31 15.78
C THR A 149 11.29 -5.62 16.43
N PRO A 150 10.72 -5.61 17.66
CA PRO A 150 10.26 -6.83 18.32
C PRO A 150 8.87 -7.28 17.85
N GLN A 151 8.65 -7.34 16.54
CA GLN A 151 7.40 -7.76 15.93
C GLN A 151 7.64 -8.27 14.51
N THR A 152 6.78 -9.18 14.03
CA THR A 152 6.89 -9.69 12.66
C THR A 152 6.41 -8.64 11.67
N VAL A 153 7.30 -8.19 10.80
CA VAL A 153 7.02 -7.30 9.67
C VAL A 153 7.40 -8.02 8.38
N ASN A 154 6.51 -8.03 7.41
CA ASN A 154 6.79 -8.47 6.05
C ASN A 154 6.63 -7.29 5.11
N VAL A 155 7.50 -7.20 4.12
CA VAL A 155 7.42 -6.19 3.06
C VAL A 155 7.39 -6.90 1.72
N VAL A 156 6.42 -6.54 0.88
CA VAL A 156 6.36 -6.92 -0.53
C VAL A 156 6.93 -5.75 -1.33
N PRO A 157 8.18 -5.84 -1.83
CA PRO A 157 8.85 -4.73 -2.51
C PRO A 157 8.20 -4.39 -3.86
N ALA A 158 8.50 -3.20 -4.36
CA ALA A 158 8.02 -2.72 -5.66
C ALA A 158 8.35 -3.67 -6.82
N GLN A 159 9.54 -4.29 -6.80
CA GLN A 159 9.94 -5.25 -7.85
C GLN A 159 9.03 -6.48 -7.86
N VAL A 160 8.66 -7.01 -6.68
CA VAL A 160 7.72 -8.15 -6.59
C VAL A 160 6.35 -7.76 -7.14
N LEU A 161 5.84 -6.56 -6.79
CA LEU A 161 4.55 -6.08 -7.32
C LEU A 161 4.60 -5.93 -8.85
N ARG A 162 5.70 -5.44 -9.42
CA ARG A 162 5.85 -5.32 -10.88
C ARG A 162 5.88 -6.67 -11.58
N ASP A 163 6.62 -7.63 -11.04
CA ASP A 163 6.80 -8.93 -11.69
C ASP A 163 5.57 -9.82 -11.56
N GLN A 164 4.86 -9.74 -10.42
CA GLN A 164 3.65 -10.51 -10.18
C GLN A 164 2.39 -9.85 -10.75
N THR A 165 2.43 -8.53 -11.02
CA THR A 165 1.26 -7.77 -11.52
C THR A 165 -0.04 -8.12 -10.80
N PRO A 166 -0.10 -7.99 -9.45
CA PRO A 166 -1.27 -8.39 -8.68
C PRO A 166 -2.49 -7.56 -9.06
N ARG A 167 -3.65 -8.20 -9.12
CA ARG A 167 -4.92 -7.54 -9.47
C ARG A 167 -5.63 -6.96 -8.26
N ASN A 168 -5.32 -7.48 -7.09
CA ASN A 168 -5.94 -7.11 -5.82
C ASN A 168 -4.94 -7.34 -4.67
N LEU A 169 -5.35 -6.99 -3.47
CA LEU A 169 -4.48 -7.07 -2.30
C LEU A 169 -4.13 -8.51 -1.91
N ASP A 170 -5.06 -9.45 -2.06
CA ASP A 170 -4.81 -10.85 -1.74
C ASP A 170 -3.79 -11.49 -2.71
N ASP A 171 -3.80 -11.13 -3.99
CA ASP A 171 -2.75 -11.54 -4.95
C ASP A 171 -1.38 -10.98 -4.54
N ALA A 172 -1.31 -9.70 -4.16
CA ALA A 172 -0.08 -9.07 -3.72
C ALA A 172 0.51 -9.71 -2.45
N LEU A 173 -0.36 -10.24 -1.59
CA LEU A 173 0.00 -10.86 -0.32
C LEU A 173 0.13 -12.39 -0.41
N ALA A 174 -0.01 -13.00 -1.58
CA ALA A 174 0.01 -14.46 -1.76
C ALA A 174 1.26 -15.14 -1.21
N ASN A 175 2.40 -14.43 -1.21
CA ASN A 175 3.68 -14.94 -0.70
C ASN A 175 3.96 -14.57 0.77
N VAL A 176 3.02 -13.91 1.44
CA VAL A 176 3.16 -13.52 2.85
C VAL A 176 2.52 -14.58 3.74
N SER A 177 3.32 -15.28 4.54
CA SER A 177 2.83 -16.34 5.43
C SER A 177 1.81 -15.83 6.45
N GLY A 178 0.84 -16.68 6.84
CA GLY A 178 -0.19 -16.35 7.83
C GLY A 178 -1.25 -15.37 7.33
N ILE A 179 -1.31 -15.14 6.02
CA ILE A 179 -2.40 -14.44 5.35
C ILE A 179 -3.20 -15.43 4.53
N THR A 180 -4.50 -15.37 4.65
CA THR A 180 -5.44 -16.19 3.88
C THR A 180 -6.48 -15.31 3.22
N GLN A 181 -6.86 -15.70 2.01
CA GLN A 181 -7.93 -15.05 1.28
C GLN A 181 -9.29 -15.31 1.96
N ALA A 182 -10.09 -14.26 2.07
CA ALA A 182 -11.51 -14.35 2.40
C ALA A 182 -12.37 -14.13 1.13
N ASN A 183 -13.69 -14.00 1.28
CA ASN A 183 -14.56 -13.79 0.12
C ASN A 183 -14.53 -12.33 -0.33
N THR A 184 -13.88 -12.07 -1.46
CA THR A 184 -13.76 -10.74 -2.07
C THR A 184 -15.00 -10.31 -2.85
N LEU A 185 -16.03 -11.16 -2.95
CA LEU A 185 -17.23 -10.92 -3.77
C LEU A 185 -16.89 -10.50 -5.20
N ALA A 186 -16.01 -11.28 -5.86
CA ALA A 186 -15.45 -11.00 -7.19
C ALA A 186 -14.63 -9.70 -7.26
N SER A 187 -13.81 -9.46 -6.26
CA SER A 187 -12.94 -8.29 -6.16
C SER A 187 -13.68 -6.96 -6.01
N THR A 188 -14.91 -6.96 -5.52
CA THR A 188 -15.58 -5.71 -5.10
C THR A 188 -14.99 -5.14 -3.81
N GLN A 189 -14.26 -5.95 -3.05
CA GLN A 189 -13.60 -5.56 -1.82
C GLN A 189 -12.32 -6.37 -1.61
N ASP A 190 -11.35 -5.79 -0.93
CA ASP A 190 -10.23 -6.52 -0.38
C ASP A 190 -10.68 -7.31 0.84
N ALA A 191 -10.36 -8.58 0.90
CA ALA A 191 -10.81 -9.49 1.95
C ALA A 191 -9.72 -10.51 2.29
N VAL A 192 -8.82 -10.10 3.18
CA VAL A 192 -7.74 -10.95 3.70
C VAL A 192 -7.88 -11.14 5.20
N MET A 193 -7.52 -12.31 5.69
CA MET A 193 -7.40 -12.59 7.12
C MET A 193 -5.94 -12.76 7.48
N LEU A 194 -5.51 -12.03 8.51
CA LEU A 194 -4.17 -12.13 9.07
C LEU A 194 -4.23 -13.02 10.30
N ARG A 195 -3.48 -14.13 10.30
CA ARG A 195 -3.49 -15.12 11.39
C ARG A 195 -4.91 -15.60 11.78
N GLY A 196 -5.83 -15.64 10.81
CA GLY A 196 -7.23 -16.05 11.02
C GLY A 196 -8.17 -14.96 11.51
N PHE A 197 -7.72 -13.73 11.64
CA PHE A 197 -8.54 -12.58 12.07
C PHE A 197 -8.71 -11.57 10.95
N GLY A 198 -9.83 -10.84 10.99
CA GLY A 198 -10.13 -9.70 10.13
C GLY A 198 -11.15 -9.98 9.05
N ASP A 199 -11.88 -8.92 8.70
CA ASP A 199 -12.79 -8.87 7.57
C ASP A 199 -12.57 -7.64 6.67
N ASN A 200 -11.54 -6.85 6.97
CA ASN A 200 -11.02 -5.68 6.23
C ASN A 200 -11.89 -4.44 6.15
N ARG A 201 -13.02 -4.39 6.84
CA ARG A 201 -13.91 -3.22 6.78
C ARG A 201 -13.72 -2.24 7.93
N ASN A 202 -12.70 -2.42 8.73
CA ASN A 202 -12.59 -1.80 10.06
C ASN A 202 -11.26 -1.09 10.33
N GLY A 203 -10.55 -0.70 9.29
CA GLY A 203 -9.34 0.11 9.42
C GLY A 203 -8.02 -0.67 9.50
N SER A 204 -8.04 -2.00 9.32
CA SER A 204 -6.81 -2.81 9.29
C SER A 204 -6.05 -2.74 7.96
N ILE A 205 -6.64 -2.12 6.93
CA ILE A 205 -5.95 -1.75 5.68
C ILE A 205 -5.71 -0.25 5.69
N MET A 206 -4.47 0.12 5.44
CA MET A 206 -4.01 1.50 5.51
C MET A 206 -3.34 1.94 4.22
N ARG A 207 -3.34 3.22 3.99
CA ARG A 207 -2.54 3.90 2.98
C ARG A 207 -1.61 4.89 3.69
N ASP A 208 -0.30 4.66 3.58
CA ASP A 208 0.74 5.48 4.23
C ASP A 208 0.48 5.69 5.74
N GLY A 209 0.10 4.61 6.43
CA GLY A 209 -0.17 4.62 7.87
C GLY A 209 -1.51 5.20 8.30
N MET A 210 -2.37 5.61 7.36
CA MET A 210 -3.70 6.17 7.62
C MET A 210 -4.80 5.21 7.16
N PRO A 211 -5.87 4.99 7.94
CA PRO A 211 -6.96 4.08 7.57
C PRO A 211 -7.62 4.45 6.25
N VAL A 212 -7.99 3.45 5.47
CA VAL A 212 -8.80 3.60 4.27
C VAL A 212 -10.00 2.66 4.32
N VAL A 213 -11.17 3.16 3.99
CA VAL A 213 -12.44 2.43 4.02
C VAL A 213 -13.01 2.22 2.61
N GLN A 214 -12.12 2.06 1.66
CA GLN A 214 -12.45 1.72 0.27
C GLN A 214 -12.66 0.21 0.14
N GLY A 215 -13.52 -0.20 -0.76
CA GLY A 215 -13.71 -1.62 -1.08
C GLY A 215 -12.41 -2.26 -1.56
N ARG A 216 -11.68 -1.58 -2.45
CA ARG A 216 -10.34 -1.99 -2.94
C ARG A 216 -9.33 -0.90 -2.63
N ALA A 217 -8.28 -1.25 -1.93
CA ALA A 217 -7.25 -0.32 -1.50
C ALA A 217 -5.97 -0.39 -2.36
N LEU A 218 -5.64 -1.58 -2.93
CA LEU A 218 -4.48 -1.73 -3.81
C LEU A 218 -4.83 -1.22 -5.23
N ASN A 219 -3.99 -0.35 -5.77
CA ASN A 219 -4.05 0.14 -7.15
C ASN A 219 -2.64 0.50 -7.65
N SER A 220 -2.52 1.05 -8.85
CA SER A 220 -1.24 1.39 -9.49
C SER A 220 -0.44 2.51 -8.82
N THR A 221 -1.01 3.18 -7.80
CA THR A 221 -0.27 4.14 -6.95
C THR A 221 0.58 3.46 -5.88
N ALA A 222 0.43 2.15 -5.66
CA ALA A 222 1.20 1.41 -4.67
C ALA A 222 2.67 1.30 -5.08
N GLU A 223 3.58 1.65 -4.18
CA GLU A 223 5.02 1.42 -4.29
C GLU A 223 5.39 0.05 -3.73
N ARG A 224 4.91 -0.26 -2.53
CA ARG A 224 5.11 -1.53 -1.83
C ARG A 224 3.97 -1.80 -0.87
N VAL A 225 3.91 -3.03 -0.35
CA VAL A 225 2.95 -3.40 0.69
C VAL A 225 3.71 -3.90 1.92
N GLU A 226 3.39 -3.34 3.07
CA GLU A 226 3.97 -3.69 4.36
C GLU A 226 2.91 -4.36 5.23
N VAL A 227 3.28 -5.44 5.92
CA VAL A 227 2.38 -6.19 6.80
C VAL A 227 2.98 -6.29 8.18
N LEU A 228 2.31 -5.68 9.15
CA LEU A 228 2.60 -5.83 10.57
C LEU A 228 1.69 -6.90 11.14
N LYS A 229 2.24 -8.03 11.56
CA LYS A 229 1.48 -9.17 12.07
C LYS A 229 1.30 -9.13 13.58
N GLY A 230 0.12 -9.53 14.03
CA GLY A 230 -0.28 -9.52 15.43
C GLY A 230 -0.88 -8.21 15.89
N PRO A 231 -1.38 -8.15 17.14
CA PRO A 231 -2.03 -6.97 17.68
C PRO A 231 -1.17 -5.71 17.55
N SER A 232 -1.74 -4.64 17.00
CA SER A 232 -0.99 -3.44 16.63
C SER A 232 -1.69 -2.15 17.07
N SER A 233 -2.64 -2.26 18.00
CA SER A 233 -3.47 -1.12 18.40
C SER A 233 -2.69 -0.01 19.11
N LEU A 234 -1.52 -0.27 19.69
CA LEU A 234 -0.65 0.80 20.18
C LEU A 234 -0.30 1.77 19.06
N LEU A 235 0.10 1.27 17.89
CA LEU A 235 0.53 2.11 16.77
C LEU A 235 -0.64 2.69 15.98
N TYR A 236 -1.73 1.92 15.84
CA TYR A 236 -2.76 2.19 14.85
C TYR A 236 -4.19 2.26 15.39
N GLY A 237 -4.37 2.17 16.71
CA GLY A 237 -5.66 2.33 17.35
C GLY A 237 -6.60 1.14 17.18
N ILE A 238 -7.83 1.41 16.81
CA ILE A 238 -8.91 0.40 16.72
C ILE A 238 -8.68 -0.52 15.54
N GLN A 239 -8.39 -1.82 15.80
CA GLN A 239 -8.02 -2.79 14.77
C GLN A 239 -8.33 -4.23 15.13
N ASP A 240 -8.33 -5.09 14.08
CA ASP A 240 -8.37 -6.53 14.25
C ASP A 240 -7.09 -7.10 14.89
N PRO A 241 -7.21 -8.20 15.65
CA PRO A 241 -6.06 -8.83 16.31
C PRO A 241 -4.98 -9.36 15.37
N GLY A 242 -5.31 -9.60 14.12
CA GLY A 242 -4.40 -10.19 13.13
C GLY A 242 -3.24 -9.29 12.73
N GLY A 243 -3.44 -7.98 12.78
CA GLY A 243 -2.45 -6.98 12.40
C GLY A 243 -2.95 -5.99 11.34
N VAL A 244 -2.02 -5.36 10.66
CA VAL A 244 -2.25 -4.26 9.71
C VAL A 244 -1.57 -4.53 8.39
N VAL A 245 -2.25 -4.21 7.30
CA VAL A 245 -1.67 -4.09 5.96
C VAL A 245 -1.55 -2.61 5.61
N ASN A 246 -0.34 -2.14 5.38
CA ASN A 246 -0.07 -0.76 4.98
C ASN A 246 0.41 -0.73 3.52
N ILE A 247 -0.32 -0.05 2.67
CA ILE A 247 0.05 0.18 1.28
C ILE A 247 0.80 1.51 1.23
N VAL A 248 2.08 1.45 0.91
CA VAL A 248 2.91 2.64 0.76
C VAL A 248 2.77 3.17 -0.66
N SER A 249 2.47 4.43 -0.78
CA SER A 249 2.22 5.08 -2.07
C SER A 249 3.49 5.60 -2.71
N LYS A 250 3.52 5.57 -4.03
CA LYS A 250 4.54 6.23 -4.85
C LYS A 250 4.50 7.73 -4.61
N LYS A 251 5.65 8.33 -4.29
CA LYS A 251 5.80 9.78 -4.06
C LYS A 251 6.36 10.48 -5.30
N PRO A 252 6.09 11.78 -5.50
CA PRO A 252 6.77 12.60 -6.50
C PRO A 252 8.28 12.56 -6.33
N GLN A 253 9.03 12.56 -7.44
CA GLN A 253 10.49 12.46 -7.43
C GLN A 253 11.12 13.68 -8.11
N LEU A 254 12.30 14.08 -7.64
CA LEU A 254 13.09 15.16 -8.26
C LEU A 254 13.85 14.67 -9.51
N LEU A 255 13.81 13.37 -9.79
CA LEU A 255 14.33 12.80 -11.03
C LEU A 255 13.18 12.56 -12.01
N GLN A 256 13.30 13.09 -13.23
CA GLN A 256 12.30 12.87 -14.29
C GLN A 256 12.25 11.39 -14.66
N SER A 257 11.07 10.80 -14.56
CA SER A 257 10.80 9.43 -14.99
C SER A 257 9.40 9.33 -15.59
N THR A 258 9.26 8.53 -16.63
CA THR A 258 7.96 8.25 -17.23
C THR A 258 7.92 6.80 -17.66
N SER A 259 6.88 6.07 -17.23
CA SER A 259 6.61 4.71 -17.67
C SER A 259 5.23 4.63 -18.29
N LEU A 260 5.12 3.86 -19.37
CA LEU A 260 3.87 3.49 -20.02
C LEU A 260 3.77 1.98 -20.06
N THR A 261 2.72 1.44 -19.45
CA THR A 261 2.45 0.00 -19.45
C THR A 261 1.15 -0.26 -20.21
N VAL A 262 1.16 -1.21 -21.13
CA VAL A 262 -0.04 -1.71 -21.80
C VAL A 262 -0.23 -3.16 -21.40
N ARG A 263 -1.45 -3.51 -21.01
CA ARG A 263 -1.81 -4.85 -20.55
C ARG A 263 -2.86 -5.47 -21.46
N GLY A 264 -2.77 -6.77 -21.64
CA GLY A 264 -3.82 -7.59 -22.25
C GLY A 264 -4.01 -8.86 -21.43
N SER A 265 -5.25 -9.31 -21.27
CA SER A 265 -5.58 -10.53 -20.54
C SER A 265 -6.50 -11.43 -21.36
N THR A 266 -6.47 -12.73 -21.09
CA THR A 266 -7.44 -13.68 -21.64
C THR A 266 -7.74 -14.77 -20.62
N PHE A 267 -9.00 -15.10 -20.46
CA PHE A 267 -9.49 -16.24 -19.66
C PHE A 267 -9.93 -17.41 -20.52
N GLY A 268 -9.65 -17.36 -21.83
CA GLY A 268 -10.13 -18.35 -22.80
C GLY A 268 -11.61 -18.15 -23.17
N ASN A 269 -12.11 -18.96 -24.10
CA ASN A 269 -13.53 -18.95 -24.54
C ASN A 269 -14.05 -17.56 -24.98
N GLY A 270 -13.17 -16.75 -25.60
CA GLY A 270 -13.52 -15.42 -26.08
C GLY A 270 -13.58 -14.34 -25.00
N LYS A 271 -13.17 -14.64 -23.77
CA LYS A 271 -13.10 -13.67 -22.66
C LYS A 271 -11.72 -13.01 -22.62
N ASN A 272 -11.71 -11.71 -22.77
CA ASN A 272 -10.48 -10.95 -22.92
C ASN A 272 -10.57 -9.65 -22.12
N GLY A 273 -9.44 -9.01 -21.95
CA GLY A 273 -9.34 -7.70 -21.34
C GLY A 273 -8.17 -6.90 -21.88
N SER A 274 -8.23 -5.62 -21.66
CA SER A 274 -7.16 -4.69 -21.99
C SER A 274 -7.08 -3.57 -20.95
N GLY A 275 -5.89 -3.02 -20.82
CA GLY A 275 -5.66 -1.90 -19.91
C GLY A 275 -4.36 -1.19 -20.20
N GLY A 276 -4.14 -0.10 -19.51
CA GLY A 276 -2.90 0.67 -19.62
C GLY A 276 -2.70 1.58 -18.44
N ASN A 277 -1.44 1.81 -18.12
CA ASN A 277 -1.00 2.69 -17.04
C ASN A 277 0.04 3.67 -17.57
N LEU A 278 -0.14 4.95 -17.26
CA LEU A 278 0.85 6.01 -17.40
C LEU A 278 1.27 6.47 -16.01
N ASP A 279 2.55 6.44 -15.70
CA ASP A 279 3.13 6.95 -14.47
C ASP A 279 4.28 7.90 -14.82
N THR A 280 4.11 9.19 -14.54
CA THR A 280 5.12 10.22 -14.82
C THR A 280 5.38 11.07 -13.59
N THR A 281 6.64 11.31 -13.32
CA THR A 281 7.12 12.12 -12.18
C THR A 281 8.32 12.96 -12.60
N GLY A 282 8.55 14.07 -11.93
CA GLY A 282 9.72 14.92 -12.16
C GLY A 282 9.70 16.22 -11.37
N PRO A 283 10.81 16.99 -11.42
CA PRO A 283 10.91 18.28 -10.75
C PRO A 283 10.09 19.36 -11.46
N ILE A 284 9.71 20.39 -10.71
CA ILE A 284 9.12 21.62 -11.23
C ILE A 284 10.12 22.77 -10.98
N GLY A 285 10.95 23.06 -11.99
CA GLY A 285 12.06 24.00 -11.84
C GLY A 285 13.08 23.54 -10.81
N ASP A 286 13.79 24.49 -10.21
CA ASP A 286 14.87 24.26 -9.23
C ASP A 286 14.41 24.54 -7.78
N SER A 287 13.09 24.50 -7.53
CA SER A 287 12.47 24.96 -6.27
C SER A 287 12.30 23.86 -5.21
N GLY A 288 12.76 22.63 -5.47
CA GLY A 288 12.48 21.47 -4.63
C GLY A 288 11.05 20.92 -4.79
N LEU A 289 10.24 21.51 -5.67
CA LEU A 289 8.93 20.99 -6.04
C LEU A 289 9.05 19.82 -7.02
N ALA A 290 8.28 18.78 -6.78
CA ALA A 290 8.14 17.64 -7.68
C ALA A 290 6.66 17.30 -7.89
N TYR A 291 6.34 16.77 -9.07
CA TYR A 291 5.01 16.26 -9.39
C TYR A 291 5.05 14.76 -9.65
N ARG A 292 3.91 14.10 -9.49
CA ARG A 292 3.63 12.78 -10.06
C ARG A 292 2.20 12.73 -10.55
N LEU A 293 2.00 12.13 -11.71
CA LEU A 293 0.68 11.83 -12.26
C LEU A 293 0.63 10.34 -12.64
N ILE A 294 -0.31 9.62 -12.06
CA ILE A 294 -0.61 8.24 -12.43
C ILE A 294 -2.01 8.21 -13.02
N VAL A 295 -2.14 7.61 -14.20
CA VAL A 295 -3.43 7.34 -14.86
C VAL A 295 -3.47 5.86 -15.22
N ASP A 296 -4.50 5.16 -14.78
CA ASP A 296 -4.69 3.75 -15.06
C ASP A 296 -6.10 3.50 -15.57
N HIS A 297 -6.23 2.59 -16.53
CA HIS A 297 -7.52 2.13 -17.01
C HIS A 297 -7.45 0.65 -17.33
N GLU A 298 -8.49 -0.09 -16.94
CA GLU A 298 -8.66 -1.50 -17.21
C GLU A 298 -10.12 -1.79 -17.57
N ASP A 299 -10.34 -2.61 -18.59
CA ASP A 299 -11.65 -3.14 -18.98
C ASP A 299 -11.48 -4.60 -19.39
N GLU A 300 -12.03 -5.53 -18.63
CA GLU A 300 -11.88 -6.95 -18.86
C GLU A 300 -13.17 -7.74 -18.62
N ASP A 301 -13.35 -8.82 -19.37
CA ASP A 301 -14.38 -9.81 -19.09
C ASP A 301 -14.11 -10.51 -17.77
N TYR A 302 -15.16 -10.81 -17.05
CA TYR A 302 -15.03 -11.67 -15.87
C TYR A 302 -14.79 -13.12 -16.28
N TRP A 303 -13.89 -13.81 -15.60
CA TRP A 303 -13.47 -15.18 -15.95
C TRP A 303 -14.59 -16.22 -15.90
N ARG A 304 -15.63 -16.01 -15.09
CA ARG A 304 -16.85 -16.84 -15.08
C ARG A 304 -17.77 -16.46 -16.25
N ASN A 305 -18.86 -17.20 -16.42
CA ASN A 305 -19.67 -17.16 -17.65
C ASN A 305 -20.23 -15.79 -18.08
N PHE A 306 -20.33 -14.81 -17.17
CA PHE A 306 -20.68 -13.42 -17.51
C PHE A 306 -20.16 -12.42 -16.47
N GLY A 307 -20.13 -11.15 -16.82
CA GLY A 307 -19.68 -10.03 -16.02
C GLY A 307 -18.53 -9.28 -16.68
N THR A 308 -18.30 -8.06 -16.23
CA THR A 308 -17.23 -7.19 -16.69
C THR A 308 -16.61 -6.52 -15.47
N HIS A 309 -15.29 -6.49 -15.42
CA HIS A 309 -14.53 -5.65 -14.49
C HIS A 309 -13.97 -4.45 -15.25
N ARG A 310 -14.27 -3.24 -14.77
CA ARG A 310 -13.76 -1.99 -15.34
C ARG A 310 -13.32 -1.08 -14.20
N GLU A 311 -12.13 -0.53 -14.34
CA GLU A 311 -11.61 0.43 -13.38
C GLU A 311 -10.88 1.57 -14.10
N SER A 312 -11.02 2.79 -13.61
CA SER A 312 -10.29 3.96 -14.06
C SER A 312 -9.76 4.70 -12.83
N LEU A 313 -8.50 5.08 -12.88
CA LEU A 313 -7.82 5.82 -11.81
C LEU A 313 -7.10 7.03 -12.38
N VAL A 314 -7.21 8.16 -11.68
CA VAL A 314 -6.39 9.36 -11.91
C VAL A 314 -5.85 9.81 -10.57
N ALA A 315 -4.52 9.88 -10.45
CA ALA A 315 -3.85 10.17 -9.19
C ALA A 315 -2.71 11.19 -9.36
N PRO A 316 -3.03 12.50 -9.33
CA PRO A 316 -2.02 13.55 -9.25
C PRO A 316 -1.50 13.71 -7.83
N SER A 317 -0.21 14.02 -7.70
CA SER A 317 0.41 14.40 -6.44
C SER A 317 1.51 15.44 -6.62
N LEU A 318 1.74 16.24 -5.59
CA LEU A 318 2.76 17.27 -5.51
C LEU A 318 3.53 17.10 -4.21
N ALA A 319 4.84 17.20 -4.28
CA ALA A 319 5.70 17.24 -3.10
C ALA A 319 6.63 18.46 -3.16
N TRP A 320 6.93 19.00 -2.01
CA TRP A 320 7.99 19.98 -1.85
C TRP A 320 9.03 19.44 -0.88
N TYR A 321 10.28 19.44 -1.32
CA TYR A 321 11.44 18.93 -0.61
C TYR A 321 12.35 20.11 -0.28
N GLY A 322 12.22 20.65 0.93
CA GLY A 322 13.12 21.65 1.48
C GLY A 322 14.20 21.02 2.35
N ASP A 323 15.14 21.82 2.88
CA ASP A 323 16.28 21.33 3.64
C ASP A 323 15.87 20.58 4.92
N THR A 324 14.87 21.08 5.64
CA THR A 324 14.38 20.51 6.90
C THR A 324 12.90 20.14 6.86
N THR A 325 12.20 20.45 5.76
CA THR A 325 10.74 20.27 5.68
C THR A 325 10.38 19.59 4.38
N GLN A 326 9.53 18.58 4.46
CA GLN A 326 8.94 17.91 3.30
C GLN A 326 7.42 18.02 3.40
N LEU A 327 6.77 18.38 2.31
CA LEU A 327 5.32 18.46 2.22
C LEU A 327 4.85 17.59 1.06
N LEU A 328 3.79 16.84 1.26
CA LEU A 328 3.14 16.04 0.23
C LEU A 328 1.64 16.34 0.21
N PHE A 329 1.11 16.57 -0.98
CA PHE A 329 -0.32 16.54 -1.25
C PHE A 329 -0.58 15.52 -2.35
N ALA A 330 -1.52 14.60 -2.12
CA ALA A 330 -1.92 13.58 -3.08
C ALA A 330 -3.45 13.49 -3.17
N TYR A 331 -3.94 13.28 -4.38
CA TYR A 331 -5.34 13.02 -4.66
C TYR A 331 -5.45 11.78 -5.53
N GLU A 332 -6.41 10.91 -5.22
CA GLU A 332 -6.77 9.76 -6.04
C GLU A 332 -8.27 9.78 -6.31
N HIS A 333 -8.64 9.68 -7.59
CA HIS A 333 -10.01 9.48 -8.03
C HIS A 333 -10.11 8.16 -8.77
N ARG A 334 -11.03 7.30 -8.34
CA ARG A 334 -11.27 5.99 -8.93
C ARG A 334 -12.74 5.81 -9.26
N GLU A 335 -13.04 5.33 -10.46
CA GLU A 335 -14.35 4.83 -10.87
C GLU A 335 -14.25 3.32 -11.15
N PHE A 336 -15.25 2.57 -10.73
CA PHE A 336 -15.23 1.11 -10.88
C PHE A 336 -16.59 0.51 -11.19
N LEU A 337 -16.55 -0.59 -11.93
CA LEU A 337 -17.64 -1.54 -12.14
C LEU A 337 -17.08 -2.95 -11.95
N SER A 338 -17.67 -3.74 -11.08
CA SER A 338 -17.24 -5.12 -10.83
C SER A 338 -18.44 -6.05 -10.75
N PRO A 339 -18.33 -7.32 -11.17
CA PRO A 339 -19.34 -8.31 -10.87
C PRO A 339 -19.52 -8.44 -9.37
N PHE A 340 -20.73 -8.70 -8.90
CA PHE A 340 -20.99 -8.96 -7.50
C PHE A 340 -21.30 -10.46 -7.34
N ASP A 341 -20.27 -11.29 -7.38
CA ASP A 341 -20.37 -12.74 -7.38
C ASP A 341 -20.00 -13.31 -6.00
N ARG A 342 -20.90 -14.07 -5.41
CA ARG A 342 -20.69 -14.72 -4.11
C ARG A 342 -19.99 -16.08 -4.20
N GLY A 343 -19.70 -16.56 -5.42
CA GLY A 343 -19.07 -17.85 -5.66
C GLY A 343 -20.07 -18.99 -5.77
N THR A 344 -19.73 -20.15 -5.22
CA THR A 344 -20.59 -21.32 -5.21
C THR A 344 -21.50 -21.35 -3.96
N ALA A 345 -22.43 -22.31 -3.93
CA ALA A 345 -23.27 -22.57 -2.78
C ALA A 345 -22.88 -23.91 -2.11
N ILE A 346 -23.27 -24.05 -0.85
CA ILE A 346 -23.02 -25.25 -0.04
C ILE A 346 -24.34 -25.99 0.11
N ASP A 347 -24.34 -27.30 -0.13
CA ASP A 347 -25.49 -28.18 0.03
C ASP A 347 -25.81 -28.46 1.53
N LYS A 348 -26.88 -29.22 1.77
CA LYS A 348 -27.29 -29.60 3.14
C LYS A 348 -26.30 -30.53 3.86
N SER A 349 -25.38 -31.15 3.12
CA SER A 349 -24.31 -32.01 3.64
C SER A 349 -23.02 -31.22 3.91
N ASN A 350 -23.08 -29.91 3.79
CA ASN A 350 -21.95 -28.98 3.97
C ASN A 350 -20.84 -29.16 2.93
N HIS A 351 -21.19 -29.59 1.72
CA HIS A 351 -20.26 -29.69 0.59
C HIS A 351 -20.57 -28.60 -0.46
N PRO A 352 -19.53 -28.04 -1.11
CA PRO A 352 -19.74 -27.20 -2.28
C PRO A 352 -20.50 -27.94 -3.37
N LEU A 353 -21.35 -27.23 -4.11
CA LEU A 353 -22.04 -27.82 -5.26
C LEU A 353 -21.02 -28.32 -6.31
N ASP A 354 -21.22 -29.53 -6.80
CA ASP A 354 -20.44 -30.11 -7.90
C ASP A 354 -20.93 -29.52 -9.25
N ILE A 355 -20.40 -28.35 -9.57
CA ILE A 355 -20.71 -27.60 -10.79
C ILE A 355 -19.41 -27.05 -11.40
N PRO A 356 -19.36 -26.76 -12.70
CA PRO A 356 -18.21 -26.11 -13.31
C PRO A 356 -17.83 -24.83 -12.59
N ALA A 357 -16.53 -24.63 -12.33
CA ALA A 357 -16.03 -23.44 -11.62
C ALA A 357 -16.44 -22.12 -12.29
N THR A 358 -16.59 -22.12 -13.61
CA THR A 358 -17.04 -20.95 -14.38
C THR A 358 -18.54 -20.67 -14.26
N ARG A 359 -19.34 -21.57 -13.67
CA ARG A 359 -20.80 -21.42 -13.57
C ARG A 359 -21.18 -20.47 -12.44
N ARG A 360 -21.84 -19.39 -12.76
CA ARG A 360 -22.46 -18.47 -11.79
C ARG A 360 -23.84 -18.99 -11.37
N LEU A 361 -24.24 -18.68 -10.13
CA LEU A 361 -25.53 -19.05 -9.53
C LEU A 361 -26.48 -17.84 -9.40
N ASP A 362 -26.07 -16.73 -9.93
CA ASP A 362 -26.74 -15.43 -9.89
C ASP A 362 -27.19 -14.98 -11.30
N GLU A 363 -27.32 -13.70 -11.53
CA GLU A 363 -27.85 -13.14 -12.77
C GLU A 363 -26.87 -12.11 -13.38
N PRO A 364 -26.97 -11.79 -14.67
CA PRO A 364 -26.07 -10.84 -15.35
C PRO A 364 -26.08 -9.43 -14.76
N PHE A 365 -27.11 -9.01 -14.04
CA PHE A 365 -27.19 -7.71 -13.37
C PHE A 365 -26.49 -7.67 -12.00
N ASN A 366 -25.92 -8.78 -11.54
CA ASN A 366 -25.14 -8.81 -10.30
C ASN A 366 -23.83 -8.03 -10.50
N ASN A 367 -23.86 -6.77 -10.13
CA ASN A 367 -22.72 -5.87 -10.21
C ASN A 367 -22.71 -4.90 -9.03
N MET A 368 -21.56 -4.29 -8.86
CA MET A 368 -21.32 -3.16 -7.99
C MET A 368 -20.60 -2.10 -8.80
N GLU A 369 -21.13 -0.89 -8.81
CA GLU A 369 -20.54 0.25 -9.49
C GLU A 369 -20.43 1.43 -8.56
N GLY A 370 -19.37 2.22 -8.70
CA GLY A 370 -19.17 3.34 -7.81
C GLY A 370 -17.92 4.14 -8.13
N ARG A 371 -17.61 5.02 -7.19
CA ARG A 371 -16.43 5.87 -7.25
C ARG A 371 -15.86 6.09 -5.87
N SER A 372 -14.55 6.32 -5.81
CA SER A 372 -13.87 6.70 -4.57
C SER A 372 -12.94 7.89 -4.80
N ASP A 373 -12.85 8.74 -3.79
CA ASP A 373 -11.96 9.89 -3.72
C ASP A 373 -11.11 9.77 -2.46
N LEU A 374 -9.79 9.95 -2.59
CA LEU A 374 -8.84 9.96 -1.47
C LEU A 374 -7.97 11.22 -1.58
N TYR A 375 -8.01 12.05 -0.55
CA TYR A 375 -7.11 13.18 -0.37
C TYR A 375 -6.15 12.88 0.77
N ARG A 376 -4.87 13.15 0.57
CA ARG A 376 -3.85 13.02 1.61
C ARG A 376 -2.96 14.25 1.64
N PHE A 377 -2.60 14.63 2.84
CA PHE A 377 -1.60 15.64 3.12
C PHE A 377 -0.64 15.09 4.17
N GLU A 378 0.65 15.21 3.91
CA GLU A 378 1.72 14.84 4.84
C GLU A 378 2.69 16.01 4.98
N ALA A 379 3.17 16.24 6.18
CA ALA A 379 4.22 17.20 6.48
C ALA A 379 5.21 16.59 7.45
N ASP A 380 6.46 16.54 7.04
CA ASP A 380 7.60 16.13 7.86
C ASP A 380 8.49 17.33 8.08
N HIS A 381 8.94 17.54 9.32
CA HIS A 381 9.83 18.64 9.68
C HIS A 381 10.91 18.17 10.65
N ASP A 382 12.17 18.28 10.24
CA ASP A 382 13.32 18.01 11.09
C ASP A 382 13.55 19.25 11.99
N LEU A 383 13.21 19.13 13.28
CA LEU A 383 13.37 20.19 14.26
C LEU A 383 14.85 20.43 14.58
N ASN A 384 15.63 19.37 14.55
CA ASN A 384 17.08 19.30 14.65
C ASN A 384 17.54 17.90 14.26
N ASP A 385 18.82 17.57 14.43
CA ASP A 385 19.42 16.28 14.04
C ASP A 385 18.78 15.07 14.76
N ASP A 386 18.26 15.28 15.98
CA ASP A 386 17.69 14.23 16.82
C ASP A 386 16.16 14.15 16.75
N TRP A 387 15.46 15.23 16.41
CA TRP A 387 14.01 15.33 16.53
C TRP A 387 13.32 15.68 15.24
N LYS A 388 12.30 14.88 14.90
CA LYS A 388 11.43 15.06 13.74
C LYS A 388 9.96 15.14 14.17
N ALA A 389 9.25 16.10 13.62
CA ALA A 389 7.80 16.20 13.71
C ALA A 389 7.16 15.67 12.42
N HIS A 390 6.08 14.91 12.56
CA HIS A 390 5.27 14.42 11.46
C HIS A 390 3.82 14.83 11.66
N PHE A 391 3.17 15.24 10.58
CA PHE A 391 1.72 15.45 10.52
C PHE A 391 1.17 14.75 9.28
N GLY A 392 0.10 13.98 9.45
CA GLY A 392 -0.64 13.32 8.39
C GLY A 392 -2.13 13.63 8.47
N TYR A 393 -2.75 13.84 7.33
CA TYR A 393 -4.20 13.96 7.20
C TYR A 393 -4.69 13.22 5.98
N SER A 394 -5.73 12.42 6.14
CA SER A 394 -6.44 11.78 5.04
C SER A 394 -7.94 12.02 5.14
N TRP A 395 -8.56 12.18 3.98
CA TRP A 395 -9.99 12.13 3.81
C TRP A 395 -10.29 11.21 2.64
N ASN A 396 -11.06 10.16 2.87
CA ASN A 396 -11.49 9.27 1.82
C ASN A 396 -13.01 9.10 1.83
N ARG A 397 -13.57 8.93 0.64
CA ARG A 397 -14.99 8.70 0.45
C ARG A 397 -15.21 7.74 -0.70
N GLU A 398 -15.98 6.70 -0.46
CA GLU A 398 -16.46 5.80 -1.50
C GLU A 398 -17.98 5.86 -1.55
N THR A 399 -18.52 5.91 -2.76
CA THR A 399 -19.96 5.81 -3.03
C THR A 399 -20.20 4.68 -4.02
N TYR A 400 -21.23 3.85 -3.76
CA TYR A 400 -21.55 2.77 -4.68
C TYR A 400 -23.02 2.38 -4.64
N ASP A 401 -23.46 1.78 -5.75
CA ASP A 401 -24.69 1.02 -5.86
C ASP A 401 -24.36 -0.44 -6.17
N ALA A 402 -25.13 -1.38 -5.63
CA ALA A 402 -24.92 -2.80 -5.85
C ALA A 402 -26.25 -3.53 -5.99
N SER A 403 -26.31 -4.44 -6.95
CA SER A 403 -27.44 -5.33 -7.18
C SER A 403 -26.97 -6.78 -7.19
N GLN A 404 -27.71 -7.66 -6.55
CA GLN A 404 -27.35 -9.06 -6.50
C GLN A 404 -28.58 -9.97 -6.35
N VAL A 405 -28.47 -11.16 -6.95
CA VAL A 405 -29.22 -12.35 -6.57
C VAL A 405 -28.27 -13.25 -5.79
N ARG A 406 -28.68 -13.70 -4.64
CA ARG A 406 -27.91 -14.64 -3.82
C ARG A 406 -28.67 -15.91 -3.55
N VAL A 407 -27.95 -17.01 -3.41
CA VAL A 407 -28.51 -18.30 -2.97
C VAL A 407 -28.83 -18.21 -1.49
N SER A 408 -30.04 -18.55 -1.11
CA SER A 408 -30.49 -18.68 0.29
C SER A 408 -30.68 -20.12 0.73
N ALA A 409 -30.94 -21.04 -0.21
CA ALA A 409 -30.97 -22.48 0.07
C ALA A 409 -30.70 -23.31 -1.19
N VAL A 410 -30.10 -24.48 -0.98
CA VAL A 410 -29.94 -25.53 -2.00
C VAL A 410 -31.00 -26.60 -1.74
N ASN A 411 -31.84 -26.86 -2.74
CA ASN A 411 -32.92 -27.82 -2.66
C ASN A 411 -32.48 -29.20 -3.17
N THR A 412 -33.09 -30.27 -2.64
CA THR A 412 -32.75 -31.66 -2.98
C THR A 412 -33.13 -32.05 -4.41
N ASN A 413 -33.97 -31.26 -5.08
CA ASN A 413 -34.41 -31.48 -6.47
C ASN A 413 -33.51 -30.81 -7.54
N GLY A 414 -32.32 -30.34 -7.16
CA GLY A 414 -31.38 -29.66 -8.08
C GLY A 414 -31.70 -28.19 -8.35
N THR A 415 -32.59 -27.59 -7.53
CA THR A 415 -32.92 -26.17 -7.66
C THR A 415 -32.36 -25.34 -6.50
N LEU A 416 -32.31 -24.03 -6.69
CA LEU A 416 -31.92 -23.07 -5.68
C LEU A 416 -33.11 -22.19 -5.29
N THR A 417 -33.21 -21.91 -3.99
CA THR A 417 -33.98 -20.77 -3.51
C THR A 417 -33.05 -19.56 -3.49
N ARG A 418 -33.47 -18.48 -4.15
CA ARG A 418 -32.66 -17.27 -4.27
C ARG A 418 -33.39 -16.06 -3.71
N LYS A 419 -32.64 -15.04 -3.30
CA LYS A 419 -33.14 -13.74 -2.87
C LYS A 419 -32.47 -12.64 -3.67
N MET A 420 -33.21 -11.60 -3.99
CA MET A 420 -32.69 -10.39 -4.60
C MET A 420 -32.40 -9.37 -3.51
N ASP A 421 -31.15 -9.02 -3.40
CA ASP A 421 -30.67 -7.99 -2.49
C ASP A 421 -30.06 -6.85 -3.30
N GLY A 422 -30.03 -5.67 -2.73
CA GLY A 422 -29.36 -4.52 -3.34
C GLY A 422 -29.06 -3.46 -2.30
N THR A 423 -28.19 -2.57 -2.70
CA THR A 423 -27.83 -1.37 -1.95
C THR A 423 -27.81 -0.21 -2.94
N GLN A 424 -28.53 0.87 -2.64
CA GLN A 424 -28.50 2.10 -3.42
C GLN A 424 -28.12 3.26 -2.51
N GLY A 425 -27.24 4.14 -3.01
CA GLY A 425 -26.75 5.29 -2.25
C GLY A 425 -25.88 4.89 -1.05
N ALA A 426 -25.04 3.88 -1.19
CA ALA A 426 -24.02 3.57 -0.19
C ALA A 426 -22.94 4.64 -0.18
N ILE A 427 -22.55 5.10 1.01
CA ILE A 427 -21.52 6.11 1.22
C ILE A 427 -20.67 5.67 2.41
N THR A 428 -19.40 5.47 2.18
CA THR A 428 -18.41 5.30 3.24
C THR A 428 -17.50 6.52 3.26
N THR A 429 -17.29 7.11 4.42
CA THR A 429 -16.38 8.25 4.59
C THR A 429 -15.48 7.98 5.77
N ASP A 430 -14.21 8.24 5.62
CA ASP A 430 -13.23 8.25 6.68
C ASP A 430 -12.42 9.53 6.64
N ARG A 431 -12.15 10.11 7.80
CA ARG A 431 -11.28 11.24 8.01
C ARG A 431 -10.34 10.88 9.15
N PHE A 432 -9.07 10.93 8.88
CA PHE A 432 -8.03 10.61 9.84
C PHE A 432 -6.99 11.73 9.90
N ALA A 433 -6.60 12.11 11.10
CA ALA A 433 -5.49 13.02 11.34
C ALA A 433 -4.52 12.40 12.33
N THR A 434 -3.24 12.57 12.10
CA THR A 434 -2.17 12.14 13.01
C THR A 434 -1.14 13.23 13.16
N ALA A 435 -0.62 13.38 14.37
CA ALA A 435 0.54 14.20 14.63
C ALA A 435 1.49 13.44 15.55
N SER A 436 2.76 13.37 15.20
CA SER A 436 3.75 12.68 16.02
C SER A 436 5.08 13.42 16.09
N LEU A 437 5.79 13.16 17.17
CA LEU A 437 7.14 13.63 17.42
C LEU A 437 8.01 12.42 17.68
N GLU A 438 9.03 12.23 16.86
CA GLU A 438 10.04 11.19 16.98
C GLU A 438 11.36 11.81 17.35
N GLY A 439 12.08 11.23 18.31
CA GLY A 439 13.35 11.81 18.73
C GLY A 439 14.26 10.86 19.47
N LYS A 440 15.54 11.25 19.58
CA LYS A 440 16.57 10.52 20.29
C LYS A 440 17.05 11.34 21.48
N VAL A 441 17.17 10.69 22.62
CA VAL A 441 17.76 11.28 23.82
C VAL A 441 18.67 10.29 24.51
N SER A 442 19.71 10.79 25.20
CA SER A 442 20.56 9.96 26.04
C SER A 442 20.22 10.19 27.52
N VAL A 443 19.79 9.14 28.20
CA VAL A 443 19.45 9.16 29.62
C VAL A 443 20.21 8.06 30.33
N LEU A 444 20.90 8.37 31.40
CA LEU A 444 21.71 7.42 32.19
C LEU A 444 22.74 6.64 31.36
N GLY A 445 23.23 7.23 30.27
CA GLY A 445 24.20 6.59 29.37
C GLY A 445 23.59 5.61 28.37
N MET A 446 22.27 5.47 28.32
CA MET A 446 21.53 4.70 27.34
C MET A 446 20.87 5.62 26.32
N GLN A 447 20.81 5.19 25.07
CA GLN A 447 20.03 5.86 24.03
C GLN A 447 18.56 5.43 24.13
N HIS A 448 17.67 6.40 24.03
CA HIS A 448 16.22 6.23 23.96
C HIS A 448 15.73 6.77 22.64
N ASP A 449 15.04 5.95 21.86
CA ASP A 449 14.35 6.33 20.63
C ASP A 449 12.86 6.48 20.96
N LEU A 450 12.40 7.73 21.05
CA LEU A 450 11.10 8.10 21.56
C LEU A 450 10.13 8.41 20.41
N VAL A 451 8.89 7.95 20.54
CA VAL A 451 7.76 8.35 19.68
C VAL A 451 6.59 8.78 20.56
N PHE A 452 6.08 9.99 20.34
CA PHE A 452 4.84 10.49 20.92
C PHE A 452 3.88 10.83 19.81
N GLY A 453 2.60 10.57 19.97
CA GLY A 453 1.65 10.97 18.94
C GLY A 453 0.21 11.06 19.42
N LEU A 454 -0.57 11.69 18.54
CA LEU A 454 -2.00 11.92 18.66
C LEU A 454 -2.65 11.42 17.37
N ASP A 455 -3.81 10.76 17.48
CA ASP A 455 -4.64 10.44 16.31
C ASP A 455 -6.09 10.88 16.59
N ASP A 456 -6.77 11.37 15.55
CA ASP A 456 -8.22 11.64 15.49
C ASP A 456 -8.79 10.91 14.28
N GLU A 457 -9.87 10.15 14.48
CA GLU A 457 -10.58 9.42 13.42
C GLU A 457 -12.07 9.69 13.47
N TYR A 458 -12.64 9.97 12.30
CA TYR A 458 -14.07 9.98 12.06
C TYR A 458 -14.41 9.06 10.90
N ARG A 459 -15.08 7.95 11.17
CA ARG A 459 -15.50 6.98 10.17
C ARG A 459 -16.99 6.83 10.16
N LYS A 460 -17.60 6.94 8.98
CA LYS A 460 -19.03 6.75 8.78
C LYS A 460 -19.31 5.82 7.61
N ILE A 461 -20.00 4.73 7.86
CA ILE A 461 -20.57 3.84 6.86
C ILE A 461 -22.07 4.09 6.82
N TYR A 462 -22.58 4.47 5.65
CA TYR A 462 -24.00 4.74 5.44
C TYR A 462 -24.52 3.99 4.23
N ARG A 463 -25.69 3.36 4.34
CA ARG A 463 -26.40 2.73 3.25
C ARG A 463 -27.83 3.24 3.25
N ALA A 464 -28.20 4.04 2.21
CA ALA A 464 -29.49 4.69 2.14
C ALA A 464 -30.62 3.67 1.96
N ASP A 465 -30.67 3.02 0.81
CA ASP A 465 -31.72 2.08 0.47
C ASP A 465 -31.17 0.65 0.37
N LEU A 466 -31.73 -0.24 1.17
CA LEU A 466 -31.47 -1.67 1.09
C LEU A 466 -32.65 -2.40 0.48
N ILE A 467 -32.39 -3.02 -0.67
CA ILE A 467 -33.40 -3.78 -1.41
C ILE A 467 -33.43 -5.19 -0.85
N ARG A 468 -34.64 -5.69 -0.56
CA ARG A 468 -34.90 -7.05 -0.08
C ARG A 468 -36.13 -7.60 -0.78
N GLN A 469 -35.94 -8.65 -1.55
CA GLN A 469 -37.01 -9.25 -2.35
C GLN A 469 -36.72 -10.73 -2.58
N ASP A 470 -37.75 -11.57 -2.55
CA ASP A 470 -37.60 -12.96 -2.94
C ASP A 470 -37.50 -13.09 -4.47
N SER A 471 -36.72 -14.03 -4.95
CA SER A 471 -36.66 -14.38 -6.36
C SER A 471 -38.01 -14.92 -6.84
N ARG A 472 -38.38 -14.54 -8.05
CA ARG A 472 -39.66 -14.96 -8.67
C ARG A 472 -39.52 -16.21 -9.53
N SER A 473 -38.27 -16.56 -9.92
CA SER A 473 -37.97 -17.68 -10.78
C SER A 473 -37.34 -18.85 -10.02
N THR A 474 -37.61 -20.05 -10.49
CA THR A 474 -36.88 -21.26 -10.06
C THR A 474 -35.59 -21.36 -10.85
N PHE A 475 -34.49 -21.56 -10.17
CA PHE A 475 -33.16 -21.71 -10.80
C PHE A 475 -32.62 -23.11 -10.59
N ASN A 476 -32.39 -23.84 -11.70
CA ASN A 476 -31.75 -25.14 -11.67
C ASN A 476 -30.26 -25.00 -11.87
N TYR A 477 -29.46 -25.37 -10.86
CA TYR A 477 -28.01 -25.17 -10.92
C TYR A 477 -27.29 -26.19 -11.84
N ASN A 478 -27.93 -27.31 -12.22
CA ASN A 478 -27.38 -28.27 -13.18
C ASN A 478 -27.62 -27.83 -14.62
N ASN A 479 -28.75 -27.18 -14.90
CA ASN A 479 -29.11 -26.64 -16.20
C ASN A 479 -29.62 -25.20 -16.06
N PRO A 480 -28.70 -24.22 -15.83
CA PRO A 480 -29.08 -22.85 -15.52
C PRO A 480 -29.67 -22.12 -16.74
N VAL A 481 -30.75 -21.38 -16.50
CA VAL A 481 -31.28 -20.39 -17.43
C VAL A 481 -31.19 -19.02 -16.77
N TYR A 482 -30.45 -18.13 -17.40
CA TYR A 482 -30.22 -16.78 -16.89
C TYR A 482 -31.15 -15.77 -17.58
N GLY A 483 -31.32 -14.59 -16.97
CA GLY A 483 -32.13 -13.49 -17.49
C GLY A 483 -33.62 -13.59 -17.16
N ASN A 484 -34.05 -14.56 -16.35
CA ASN A 484 -35.41 -14.68 -15.88
C ASN A 484 -35.74 -13.78 -14.68
N GLU A 485 -34.72 -13.15 -14.11
CA GLU A 485 -34.87 -12.19 -13.04
C GLU A 485 -34.39 -10.80 -13.48
N VAL A 486 -34.94 -9.80 -12.86
CA VAL A 486 -34.49 -8.41 -12.98
C VAL A 486 -34.09 -7.91 -11.59
N ALA A 487 -33.28 -6.87 -11.53
CA ALA A 487 -32.86 -6.29 -10.26
C ALA A 487 -34.06 -5.95 -9.37
N GLY A 488 -33.97 -6.29 -8.10
CA GLY A 488 -35.01 -6.01 -7.13
C GLY A 488 -35.23 -4.49 -6.96
N THR A 489 -36.46 -4.11 -6.64
CA THR A 489 -36.83 -2.70 -6.42
C THR A 489 -37.51 -2.47 -5.07
N ASN A 490 -37.75 -3.54 -4.31
CA ASN A 490 -38.44 -3.45 -3.03
C ASN A 490 -37.51 -2.96 -1.93
N VAL A 491 -37.59 -1.69 -1.59
CA VAL A 491 -36.81 -1.06 -0.52
C VAL A 491 -37.36 -1.52 0.84
N SER A 492 -36.47 -2.13 1.63
CA SER A 492 -36.80 -2.56 3.02
C SER A 492 -36.69 -1.38 3.97
N ALA A 493 -37.79 -0.85 4.41
CA ALA A 493 -37.79 0.22 5.41
C ALA A 493 -37.12 -0.21 6.74
N ALA A 494 -37.19 -1.48 7.11
CA ALA A 494 -36.57 -1.99 8.33
C ALA A 494 -35.03 -2.08 8.25
N ASP A 495 -34.47 -2.28 7.04
CA ASP A 495 -33.05 -2.47 6.83
C ASP A 495 -32.34 -1.23 6.31
N SER A 496 -33.07 -0.30 5.67
CA SER A 496 -32.53 0.92 5.05
C SER A 496 -32.01 1.93 6.08
N ALA A 497 -31.38 2.99 5.61
CA ALA A 497 -30.74 4.02 6.44
C ALA A 497 -29.71 3.46 7.43
N GLN A 498 -29.04 2.34 7.08
CA GLN A 498 -27.97 1.79 7.92
C GLN A 498 -26.88 2.82 8.13
N THR A 499 -26.59 3.09 9.39
CA THR A 499 -25.53 4.02 9.81
C THR A 499 -24.64 3.31 10.81
N ASP A 500 -23.32 3.33 10.58
CA ASP A 500 -22.30 2.97 11.54
C ASP A 500 -21.30 4.12 11.60
N LEU A 501 -21.25 4.79 12.75
CA LEU A 501 -20.42 5.96 13.00
C LEU A 501 -19.47 5.65 14.13
N LEU A 502 -18.17 5.83 13.88
CA LEU A 502 -17.11 5.79 14.87
C LEU A 502 -16.40 7.14 14.91
N ARG A 503 -16.19 7.66 16.10
CA ARG A 503 -15.27 8.74 16.40
C ARG A 503 -14.27 8.24 17.41
N SER A 504 -13.00 8.52 17.19
CA SER A 504 -11.99 8.11 18.14
C SER A 504 -10.83 9.08 18.22
N ASP A 505 -10.40 9.36 19.43
CA ASP A 505 -9.25 10.19 19.77
C ASP A 505 -8.25 9.36 20.56
N SER A 506 -6.96 9.64 20.39
CA SER A 506 -5.95 8.91 21.13
C SER A 506 -4.67 9.66 21.36
N LEU A 507 -3.97 9.21 22.39
CA LEU A 507 -2.60 9.52 22.71
C LEU A 507 -1.78 8.24 22.70
N PHE A 508 -0.60 8.24 22.11
CA PHE A 508 0.31 7.11 22.19
C PHE A 508 1.74 7.54 22.46
N PHE A 509 2.46 6.65 23.10
CA PHE A 509 3.87 6.82 23.44
C PHE A 509 4.59 5.48 23.29
N GLN A 510 5.82 5.51 22.77
CA GLN A 510 6.71 4.37 22.70
C GLN A 510 8.14 4.83 22.95
N ASP A 511 8.91 4.02 23.66
CA ASP A 511 10.33 4.19 23.92
C ASP A 511 11.06 2.88 23.54
N ALA A 512 12.09 2.99 22.69
CA ALA A 512 13.03 1.91 22.44
C ALA A 512 14.36 2.27 23.13
N ILE A 513 14.65 1.56 24.22
CA ILE A 513 15.79 1.77 25.10
C ILE A 513 16.93 0.85 24.68
N HIS A 514 18.03 1.41 24.21
CA HIS A 514 19.25 0.67 23.92
C HIS A 514 20.02 0.42 25.23
N LEU A 515 19.69 -0.71 25.89
CA LEU A 515 20.32 -1.11 27.17
C LEU A 515 21.82 -1.37 27.01
N THR A 516 22.19 -1.93 25.85
CA THR A 516 23.56 -2.15 25.38
C THR A 516 23.55 -2.12 23.85
N ASP A 517 24.69 -2.24 23.18
CA ASP A 517 24.78 -2.37 21.72
C ASP A 517 24.01 -3.58 21.16
N GLN A 518 23.76 -4.59 21.99
CA GLN A 518 23.07 -5.83 21.60
C GLN A 518 21.63 -5.94 22.11
N TRP A 519 21.29 -5.26 23.20
CA TRP A 519 19.98 -5.39 23.84
C TRP A 519 19.14 -4.13 23.71
N ILE A 520 17.97 -4.26 23.13
CA ILE A 520 17.00 -3.18 22.96
C ILE A 520 15.70 -3.60 23.65
N PHE A 521 15.23 -2.78 24.59
CA PHE A 521 13.93 -2.92 25.24
C PHE A 521 12.95 -1.90 24.70
N VAL A 522 11.83 -2.36 24.14
CA VAL A 522 10.78 -1.51 23.61
C VAL A 522 9.58 -1.56 24.53
N ALA A 523 9.08 -0.42 24.96
CA ALA A 523 7.86 -0.31 25.76
C ALA A 523 7.01 0.87 25.30
N GLY A 524 5.69 0.75 25.42
CA GLY A 524 4.78 1.81 25.06
C GLY A 524 3.36 1.52 25.48
N ALA A 525 2.54 2.55 25.40
CA ALA A 525 1.10 2.45 25.66
C ALA A 525 0.33 3.45 24.80
N ARG A 526 -0.90 3.11 24.49
CA ARG A 526 -1.90 3.98 23.88
C ARG A 526 -3.09 4.12 24.79
N TYR A 527 -3.56 5.34 24.94
CA TYR A 527 -4.86 5.63 25.52
C TYR A 527 -5.81 6.01 24.40
N GLN A 528 -6.85 5.21 24.21
CA GLN A 528 -7.83 5.33 23.15
C GLN A 528 -9.18 5.70 23.77
N MET A 529 -9.81 6.74 23.26
CA MET A 529 -11.20 7.12 23.55
C MET A 529 -12.02 6.91 22.27
N TYR A 530 -13.29 6.50 22.40
CA TYR A 530 -14.15 6.35 21.25
C TYR A 530 -15.62 6.58 21.59
N ASP A 531 -16.36 7.05 20.57
CA ASP A 531 -17.83 7.08 20.53
C ASP A 531 -18.30 6.26 19.34
N GLN A 532 -19.27 5.35 19.56
CA GLN A 532 -19.86 4.55 18.50
C GLN A 532 -21.37 4.71 18.49
N TYR A 533 -21.90 5.04 17.30
CA TYR A 533 -23.34 5.18 17.07
C TYR A 533 -23.73 4.41 15.83
N ALA A 534 -24.60 3.39 15.99
CA ALA A 534 -25.00 2.55 14.89
C ALA A 534 -26.49 2.18 14.98
N GLY A 535 -27.12 2.03 13.81
CA GLY A 535 -28.52 1.66 13.72
C GLY A 535 -29.01 1.60 12.28
N LYS A 536 -30.31 1.36 12.13
CA LYS A 536 -30.98 1.23 10.84
C LYS A 536 -32.50 1.51 10.94
N GLY A 537 -33.14 1.52 9.79
CA GLY A 537 -34.60 1.59 9.66
C GLY A 537 -35.10 2.98 9.27
N VAL A 538 -36.35 2.98 8.74
CA VAL A 538 -37.11 4.17 8.43
C VAL A 538 -38.48 4.00 9.09
N PRO A 539 -38.75 4.69 10.22
CA PRO A 539 -37.89 5.63 10.93
C PRO A 539 -36.62 4.98 11.52
N PHE A 540 -35.54 5.75 11.59
CA PHE A 540 -34.25 5.28 12.11
C PHE A 540 -34.35 4.87 13.59
N LYS A 541 -33.75 3.73 13.93
CA LYS A 541 -33.61 3.25 15.30
C LYS A 541 -32.14 2.94 15.58
N ALA A 542 -31.59 3.59 16.60
CA ALA A 542 -30.25 3.25 17.10
C ALA A 542 -30.26 1.88 17.78
N ASN A 543 -29.25 1.08 17.51
CA ASN A 543 -28.97 -0.21 18.13
C ASN A 543 -27.78 -0.13 19.08
N THR A 544 -26.78 0.69 18.71
CA THR A 544 -25.60 1.00 19.49
C THR A 544 -25.52 2.51 19.67
N ASP A 545 -25.32 2.98 20.88
CA ASP A 545 -25.11 4.38 21.24
C ASP A 545 -24.24 4.38 22.49
N GLY A 546 -22.95 4.18 22.33
CA GLY A 546 -22.01 3.94 23.40
C GLY A 546 -20.68 4.65 23.20
N ASN A 547 -19.99 4.86 24.29
CA ASN A 547 -18.65 5.38 24.33
C ASN A 547 -17.78 4.55 25.26
N GLY A 548 -16.48 4.66 25.09
CA GLY A 548 -15.56 3.92 25.93
C GLY A 548 -14.13 4.42 25.80
N GLN A 549 -13.29 3.78 26.58
CA GLN A 549 -11.84 4.06 26.58
C GLN A 549 -11.07 2.78 26.86
N ALA A 550 -9.86 2.70 26.33
CA ALA A 550 -8.98 1.56 26.53
C ALA A 550 -7.53 2.00 26.67
N TRP A 551 -6.79 1.30 27.53
CA TRP A 551 -5.34 1.32 27.54
C TRP A 551 -4.83 0.10 26.78
N VAL A 552 -3.92 0.32 25.84
CA VAL A 552 -3.34 -0.72 24.99
C VAL A 552 -1.82 -0.70 25.18
N PRO A 553 -1.27 -1.56 26.05
CA PRO A 553 0.16 -1.65 26.29
C PRO A 553 0.86 -2.52 25.24
N ARG A 554 2.17 -2.29 25.13
CA ARG A 554 3.11 -3.10 24.36
C ARG A 554 4.44 -3.16 25.10
N ALA A 555 5.10 -4.33 25.05
CA ALA A 555 6.47 -4.49 25.49
C ALA A 555 7.20 -5.48 24.58
N GLY A 556 8.50 -5.29 24.39
CA GLY A 556 9.32 -6.18 23.58
C GLY A 556 10.79 -6.10 23.96
N LEU A 557 11.50 -7.17 23.71
CA LEU A 557 12.95 -7.25 23.91
C LEU A 557 13.58 -7.80 22.63
N VAL A 558 14.62 -7.13 22.15
CA VAL A 558 15.41 -7.57 21.00
C VAL A 558 16.83 -7.85 21.47
N TYR A 559 17.39 -8.96 21.00
CA TYR A 559 18.80 -9.31 21.16
C TYR A 559 19.46 -9.41 19.80
N ARG A 560 20.33 -8.45 19.47
CA ARG A 560 21.16 -8.45 18.27
C ARG A 560 22.37 -9.36 18.52
N TYR A 561 22.34 -10.58 17.95
CA TYR A 561 23.44 -11.52 18.07
C TYR A 561 24.61 -11.14 17.16
N THR A 562 24.31 -10.75 15.91
CA THR A 562 25.23 -10.12 14.95
C THR A 562 24.54 -8.93 14.30
N ASP A 563 25.21 -8.26 13.36
CA ASP A 563 24.61 -7.20 12.57
C ASP A 563 23.50 -7.73 11.62
N GLU A 564 23.55 -9.01 11.26
CA GLU A 564 22.60 -9.67 10.36
C GLU A 564 21.54 -10.51 11.09
N LEU A 565 21.76 -10.89 12.36
CA LEU A 565 20.87 -11.81 13.10
C LEU A 565 20.40 -11.22 14.41
N SER A 566 19.10 -11.14 14.58
CA SER A 566 18.46 -10.76 15.84
C SER A 566 17.42 -11.79 16.30
N PHE A 567 17.20 -11.85 17.61
CA PHE A 567 16.13 -12.58 18.27
C PHE A 567 15.24 -11.59 19.01
N TYR A 568 13.95 -11.86 19.06
CA TYR A 568 13.03 -11.00 19.80
C TYR A 568 11.94 -11.78 20.52
N GLY A 569 11.42 -11.17 21.58
CA GLY A 569 10.20 -11.55 22.25
C GLY A 569 9.33 -10.32 22.46
N SER A 570 8.01 -10.43 22.28
CA SER A 570 7.10 -9.31 22.49
C SER A 570 5.77 -9.70 23.09
N TYR A 571 5.16 -8.73 23.75
CA TYR A 571 3.79 -8.74 24.22
C TYR A 571 3.06 -7.55 23.59
N THR A 572 1.93 -7.81 22.96
CA THR A 572 1.12 -6.78 22.29
C THR A 572 -0.37 -7.01 22.52
N GLU A 573 -1.13 -5.95 22.56
CA GLU A 573 -2.59 -5.99 22.69
C GLU A 573 -3.29 -5.30 21.52
N SER A 574 -4.55 -5.70 21.24
CA SER A 574 -5.46 -4.96 20.39
C SER A 574 -6.83 -4.81 21.03
N PHE A 575 -7.53 -3.80 20.55
CA PHE A 575 -8.82 -3.41 21.03
C PHE A 575 -9.70 -2.97 19.86
N LYS A 576 -10.97 -3.44 19.84
CA LYS A 576 -11.93 -3.12 18.79
C LYS A 576 -13.35 -3.08 19.35
N PRO A 577 -14.03 -1.92 19.35
CA PRO A 577 -15.45 -1.85 19.67
C PRO A 577 -16.29 -2.48 18.57
N ASN A 578 -17.44 -3.03 18.92
CA ASN A 578 -18.36 -3.69 18.02
C ASN A 578 -19.72 -2.96 17.93
N SER A 579 -20.28 -2.88 16.71
CA SER A 579 -21.63 -2.36 16.49
C SER A 579 -22.65 -3.48 16.32
N THR A 580 -23.93 -3.21 16.63
CA THR A 580 -25.01 -4.18 16.66
C THR A 580 -26.03 -4.04 15.52
N ILE A 581 -25.65 -3.47 14.38
CA ILE A 581 -26.56 -3.33 13.22
C ILE A 581 -26.79 -4.63 12.43
N ALA A 582 -25.95 -5.64 12.61
CA ALA A 582 -26.10 -6.93 11.94
C ALA A 582 -27.32 -7.70 12.47
N ALA A 583 -28.06 -8.37 11.59
CA ALA A 583 -29.12 -9.28 11.99
C ALA A 583 -28.54 -10.61 12.47
N LEU A 584 -29.11 -11.16 13.54
CA LEU A 584 -28.86 -12.53 13.96
C LEU A 584 -29.48 -13.54 12.97
N ALA A 585 -29.12 -14.81 13.10
CA ALA A 585 -29.58 -15.88 12.23
C ALA A 585 -31.14 -16.03 12.21
N ASP A 586 -31.79 -15.66 13.28
CA ASP A 586 -33.25 -15.65 13.41
C ASP A 586 -33.91 -14.37 12.85
N GLY A 587 -33.13 -13.44 12.32
CA GLY A 587 -33.57 -12.15 11.78
C GLY A 587 -33.76 -11.06 12.83
N SER A 588 -33.58 -11.34 14.12
CA SER A 588 -33.54 -10.31 15.16
C SER A 588 -32.24 -9.51 15.12
N THR A 589 -32.24 -8.33 15.74
CA THR A 589 -31.01 -7.55 15.96
C THR A 589 -30.73 -7.48 17.45
N LEU A 590 -29.45 -7.59 17.79
CA LEU A 590 -29.01 -7.30 19.15
C LEU A 590 -29.34 -5.83 19.48
N THR A 591 -29.75 -5.59 20.70
CA THR A 591 -29.96 -4.24 21.22
C THR A 591 -29.05 -4.02 22.41
N GLY A 592 -28.44 -2.84 22.49
CA GLY A 592 -27.47 -2.49 23.53
C GLY A 592 -26.04 -2.61 23.05
N ASP A 593 -25.13 -2.11 23.88
CA ASP A 593 -23.72 -2.08 23.55
C ASP A 593 -23.08 -3.46 23.74
N LEU A 594 -22.29 -3.87 22.77
CA LEU A 594 -21.48 -5.07 22.88
C LEU A 594 -20.15 -4.73 23.58
N THR A 595 -19.67 -5.69 24.38
CA THR A 595 -18.30 -5.60 24.91
C THR A 595 -17.30 -5.55 23.75
N PRO A 596 -16.33 -4.65 23.78
CA PRO A 596 -15.27 -4.62 22.78
C PRO A 596 -14.50 -5.94 22.71
N GLU A 597 -14.02 -6.26 21.53
CA GLU A 597 -13.03 -7.32 21.34
C GLU A 597 -11.69 -6.86 21.88
N GLU A 598 -11.07 -7.70 22.70
CA GLU A 598 -9.71 -7.51 23.19
C GLU A 598 -8.87 -8.73 22.83
N SER A 599 -7.63 -8.50 22.45
CA SER A 599 -6.68 -9.59 22.22
C SER A 599 -5.33 -9.32 22.87
N LYS A 600 -4.67 -10.40 23.26
CA LYS A 600 -3.32 -10.41 23.86
C LYS A 600 -2.48 -11.42 23.11
N SER A 601 -1.29 -11.02 22.68
CA SER A 601 -0.36 -11.87 21.93
C SER A 601 1.01 -11.86 22.55
N TRP A 602 1.64 -13.03 22.55
CA TRP A 602 3.04 -13.23 22.84
C TRP A 602 3.70 -13.78 21.58
N ASP A 603 4.71 -13.08 21.08
CA ASP A 603 5.48 -13.50 19.91
C ASP A 603 6.96 -13.72 20.29
N LEU A 604 7.54 -14.81 19.78
CA LEU A 604 8.97 -15.06 19.80
C LEU A 604 9.45 -15.28 18.38
N GLY A 605 10.58 -14.69 18.00
CA GLY A 605 11.09 -14.83 16.65
C GLY A 605 12.56 -14.54 16.50
N ALA A 606 13.05 -14.83 15.30
CA ALA A 606 14.37 -14.47 14.83
C ALA A 606 14.27 -13.77 13.49
N LYS A 607 15.17 -12.84 13.23
CA LYS A 607 15.28 -12.12 11.95
C LYS A 607 16.71 -12.24 11.46
N LEU A 608 16.83 -12.61 10.20
CA LEU A 608 18.11 -12.77 9.53
C LEU A 608 18.09 -11.94 8.25
N ASP A 609 19.06 -11.04 8.10
CA ASP A 609 19.30 -10.25 6.90
C ASP A 609 20.62 -10.73 6.27
N ILE A 610 20.52 -11.35 5.09
CA ILE A 610 21.70 -11.84 4.35
C ILE A 610 21.78 -10.96 3.09
N PRO A 611 22.91 -10.25 2.89
CA PRO A 611 23.11 -9.38 1.75
C PRO A 611 23.13 -10.12 0.39
#